data_186c4380c29e7b9417aff0c265619175
#
_entry.id   186c4380c29e7b9417aff0c265619175
#
_cell.length_a   1.000
_cell.length_b   1.000
_cell.length_c   1.000
_cell.angle_alpha   90.00
_cell.angle_beta   90.00
_cell.angle_gamma   90.00
#
_symmetry.space_group_name_H-M   'P 1'
#
loop_
_entity.id
_entity.type
_entity.pdbx_description
1 polymer ?
#
loop_
_entity_poly.entity_id
_entity_poly.type
_entity_poly.pdbx_seq_one_letter_code
_entity_poly.pdbx_strand_id
1 'polypeptide(L)'
;DCAEEILRKAGSLQDQLKNYQTMVLYLCSHLCEVPEVLKEEKWIPLFVKDTGGAYLRVSAESHITRLNMPQEGNQKWGASRVHKSRVNSLPQMLQEAWYALWAGFSYSGSEKVGEIQFYLCKNMNEEFSLKSVAEKYHFSEPYFCTLFKKGTGMSVIHFVQHVRVHYGTYLIRNSEKKLKKSRKREDLRITAI
;
A
#
# COMPACT_ATOMS: atom_id res chain seq x y z
N ASP A 1 1.21 -9.10 15.65
CA ASP A 1 1.55 -8.19 14.56
C ASP A 1 0.31 -7.96 13.69
N CYS A 2 0.10 -6.68 13.29
CA CYS A 2 -1.06 -6.24 12.51
C CYS A 2 -1.15 -6.98 11.16
N ALA A 3 -0.02 -7.17 10.50
CA ALA A 3 0.06 -7.86 9.22
C ALA A 3 -0.34 -9.34 9.34
N GLU A 4 0.11 -10.02 10.38
CA GLU A 4 -0.24 -11.41 10.65
C GLU A 4 -1.74 -11.58 10.94
N GLU A 5 -2.33 -10.65 11.69
CA GLU A 5 -3.77 -10.64 11.98
C GLU A 5 -4.60 -10.45 10.71
N ILE A 6 -4.19 -9.52 9.83
CA ILE A 6 -4.81 -9.29 8.52
C ILE A 6 -4.73 -10.56 7.66
N LEU A 7 -3.54 -11.16 7.54
CA LEU A 7 -3.34 -12.34 6.71
C LEU A 7 -4.06 -13.58 7.25
N ARG A 8 -4.12 -13.74 8.57
CA ARG A 8 -4.87 -14.83 9.21
C ARG A 8 -6.38 -14.71 8.93
N LYS A 9 -6.94 -13.51 9.11
CA LYS A 9 -8.36 -13.27 8.81
C LYS A 9 -8.67 -13.45 7.32
N ALA A 10 -7.78 -12.97 6.46
CA ALA A 10 -7.92 -13.15 5.03
C ALA A 10 -7.89 -14.64 4.61
N GLY A 11 -7.07 -15.47 5.28
CA GLY A 11 -7.06 -16.93 5.07
C GLY A 11 -8.40 -17.58 5.34
N SER A 12 -9.13 -17.13 6.37
CA SER A 12 -10.48 -17.65 6.69
C SER A 12 -11.55 -17.28 5.67
N LEU A 13 -11.25 -16.34 4.75
CA LEU A 13 -12.18 -15.90 3.71
C LEU A 13 -12.01 -16.64 2.38
N GLN A 14 -11.14 -17.66 2.31
CA GLN A 14 -10.79 -18.34 1.07
C GLN A 14 -12.00 -18.80 0.26
N ASP A 15 -12.99 -19.41 0.91
CA ASP A 15 -14.18 -19.91 0.22
C ASP A 15 -15.11 -18.75 -0.21
N GLN A 16 -15.19 -17.70 0.59
CA GLN A 16 -15.96 -16.51 0.23
C GLN A 16 -15.36 -15.79 -0.98
N LEU A 17 -14.03 -15.71 -1.07
CA LEU A 17 -13.33 -15.04 -2.16
C LEU A 17 -13.49 -15.73 -3.52
N LYS A 18 -13.81 -17.02 -3.55
CA LYS A 18 -14.10 -17.76 -4.80
C LYS A 18 -15.29 -17.22 -5.56
N ASN A 19 -16.21 -16.51 -4.90
CA ASN A 19 -17.40 -15.93 -5.51
C ASN A 19 -17.14 -14.59 -6.23
N TYR A 20 -15.89 -14.10 -6.19
CA TYR A 20 -15.48 -12.82 -6.78
C TYR A 20 -14.37 -13.02 -7.80
N GLN A 21 -14.27 -12.10 -8.77
CA GLN A 21 -13.22 -12.13 -9.79
C GLN A 21 -12.03 -11.24 -9.45
N THR A 22 -12.30 -10.09 -8.87
CA THR A 22 -11.28 -9.07 -8.58
C THR A 22 -11.38 -8.53 -7.16
N MET A 23 -10.26 -8.04 -6.65
CA MET A 23 -10.16 -7.42 -5.32
C MET A 23 -9.10 -6.33 -5.25
N VAL A 24 -9.30 -5.39 -4.33
CA VAL A 24 -8.34 -4.33 -3.96
C VAL A 24 -8.28 -4.23 -2.44
N LEU A 25 -7.06 -4.17 -1.89
CA LEU A 25 -6.84 -3.95 -0.47
C LEU A 25 -6.60 -2.47 -0.20
N TYR A 26 -7.30 -1.93 0.78
CA TYR A 26 -7.15 -0.57 1.28
C TYR A 26 -6.66 -0.58 2.72
N LEU A 27 -5.65 0.26 3.00
CA LEU A 27 -5.15 0.52 4.34
C LEU A 27 -5.41 1.97 4.70
N CYS A 28 -5.74 2.23 5.96
CA CYS A 28 -5.81 3.60 6.49
C CYS A 28 -4.97 3.76 7.76
N SER A 29 -4.45 4.99 7.97
CA SER A 29 -3.51 5.30 9.05
C SER A 29 -4.16 5.57 10.41
N HIS A 30 -5.46 5.73 10.47
CA HIS A 30 -6.26 5.94 11.69
C HIS A 30 -7.58 5.21 11.53
N LEU A 31 -8.32 5.00 12.61
CA LEU A 31 -9.65 4.44 12.52
C LEU A 31 -10.50 5.34 11.61
N CYS A 32 -10.88 4.80 10.49
CA CYS A 32 -11.85 5.41 9.59
C CYS A 32 -12.83 4.34 9.13
N GLU A 33 -14.09 4.68 9.23
CA GLU A 33 -15.12 3.90 8.58
C GLU A 33 -15.00 4.07 7.07
N VAL A 34 -15.41 3.05 6.32
CA VAL A 34 -15.56 3.21 4.87
C VAL A 34 -16.63 4.30 4.65
N PRO A 35 -16.29 5.36 3.90
CA PRO A 35 -17.23 6.46 3.67
C PRO A 35 -18.57 5.95 3.15
N GLU A 36 -19.67 6.56 3.60
CA GLU A 36 -21.02 6.08 3.27
C GLU A 36 -21.29 5.99 1.77
N VAL A 37 -20.75 6.93 1.01
CA VAL A 37 -20.86 6.96 -0.46
C VAL A 37 -20.26 5.70 -1.12
N LEU A 38 -19.40 4.96 -0.43
CA LEU A 38 -18.76 3.75 -0.92
C LEU A 38 -19.39 2.47 -0.35
N LYS A 39 -20.39 2.57 0.53
CA LYS A 39 -21.05 1.41 1.16
C LYS A 39 -21.90 0.58 0.22
N GLU A 40 -22.23 1.10 -0.97
CA GLU A 40 -22.94 0.33 -2.01
C GLU A 40 -22.10 -0.84 -2.55
N GLU A 41 -20.78 -0.78 -2.35
CA GLU A 41 -19.86 -1.82 -2.77
C GLU A 41 -19.58 -2.82 -1.66
N LYS A 42 -19.19 -4.05 -2.02
CA LYS A 42 -18.90 -5.06 -1.01
C LYS A 42 -17.51 -4.88 -0.40
N TRP A 43 -17.49 -4.51 0.87
CA TRP A 43 -16.32 -4.37 1.69
C TRP A 43 -16.24 -5.44 2.76
N ILE A 44 -15.04 -5.99 2.95
CA ILE A 44 -14.74 -6.97 3.99
C ILE A 44 -13.69 -6.36 4.91
N PRO A 45 -14.03 -5.99 6.15
CA PRO A 45 -13.04 -5.50 7.12
C PRO A 45 -12.13 -6.66 7.55
N LEU A 46 -10.84 -6.52 7.30
CA LEU A 46 -9.81 -7.48 7.72
C LEU A 46 -9.22 -7.12 9.08
N PHE A 47 -9.11 -5.83 9.35
CA PHE A 47 -8.52 -5.30 10.57
C PHE A 47 -9.08 -3.91 10.83
N VAL A 48 -9.50 -3.63 12.07
CA VAL A 48 -10.02 -2.33 12.46
C VAL A 48 -9.61 -2.05 13.91
N LYS A 49 -8.78 -1.03 14.11
CA LYS A 49 -8.33 -0.52 15.42
C LYS A 49 -8.18 0.99 15.37
N ASP A 50 -8.12 1.65 16.52
CA ASP A 50 -7.92 3.10 16.61
C ASP A 50 -6.68 3.62 15.86
N THR A 51 -5.69 2.75 15.67
CA THR A 51 -4.44 3.06 14.98
C THR A 51 -4.48 2.87 13.48
N GLY A 52 -5.58 2.37 12.93
CA GLY A 52 -5.75 2.15 11.50
C GLY A 52 -6.66 0.98 11.15
N GLY A 53 -6.91 0.80 9.87
CA GLY A 53 -7.75 -0.25 9.36
C GLY A 53 -7.24 -0.87 8.06
N ALA A 54 -7.70 -2.08 7.78
CA ALA A 54 -7.50 -2.80 6.53
C ALA A 54 -8.84 -3.32 6.01
N TYR A 55 -9.17 -2.98 4.79
CA TYR A 55 -10.43 -3.31 4.16
C TYR A 55 -10.19 -3.93 2.79
N LEU A 56 -10.84 -5.05 2.52
CA LEU A 56 -10.81 -5.70 1.23
C LEU A 56 -12.09 -5.40 0.47
N ARG A 57 -11.98 -4.70 -0.65
CA ARG A 57 -13.07 -4.50 -1.59
C ARG A 57 -13.03 -5.62 -2.62
N VAL A 58 -14.15 -6.27 -2.85
CA VAL A 58 -14.29 -7.40 -3.77
C VAL A 58 -15.38 -7.14 -4.80
N SER A 59 -15.21 -7.65 -6.03
CA SER A 59 -16.19 -7.53 -7.10
C SER A 59 -16.32 -8.82 -7.89
N ALA A 60 -17.52 -9.12 -8.34
CA ALA A 60 -17.80 -10.18 -9.29
C ALA A 60 -17.39 -9.83 -10.72
N GLU A 61 -17.07 -8.56 -10.98
CA GLU A 61 -16.63 -8.09 -12.29
C GLU A 61 -15.14 -8.39 -12.51
N SER A 62 -14.76 -8.62 -13.78
CA SER A 62 -13.37 -8.84 -14.19
C SER A 62 -12.50 -7.57 -14.09
N HIS A 63 -13.13 -6.41 -14.07
CA HIS A 63 -12.49 -5.10 -13.95
C HIS A 63 -13.17 -4.28 -12.88
N ILE A 64 -12.40 -3.83 -11.88
CA ILE A 64 -12.85 -2.83 -10.92
C ILE A 64 -11.91 -1.63 -10.96
N THR A 65 -12.46 -0.44 -10.87
CA THR A 65 -11.70 0.78 -10.72
C THR A 65 -11.33 0.97 -9.25
N ARG A 66 -10.10 1.34 -8.94
CA ARG A 66 -9.75 1.75 -7.59
C ARG A 66 -10.48 3.04 -7.24
N LEU A 67 -11.01 3.08 -6.03
CA LEU A 67 -11.69 4.26 -5.54
C LEU A 67 -10.67 5.22 -4.94
N ASN A 68 -10.84 6.50 -5.23
CA ASN A 68 -10.12 7.56 -4.55
C ASN A 68 -10.77 7.77 -3.18
N MET A 69 -10.07 7.34 -2.13
CA MET A 69 -10.55 7.52 -0.76
C MET A 69 -10.40 8.98 -0.34
N PRO A 70 -11.42 9.57 0.31
CA PRO A 70 -11.33 10.91 0.81
C PRO A 70 -10.20 11.03 1.83
N GLN A 71 -9.46 12.14 1.75
CA GLN A 71 -8.45 12.48 2.75
C GLN A 71 -9.04 13.55 3.65
N GLU A 72 -9.48 13.14 4.84
CA GLU A 72 -10.03 14.05 5.85
C GLU A 72 -9.04 14.20 7.01
N GLY A 73 -8.63 15.43 7.29
CA GLY A 73 -7.70 15.72 8.36
C GLY A 73 -6.36 14.99 8.24
N ASN A 74 -6.00 14.21 9.25
CA ASN A 74 -4.76 13.41 9.27
C ASN A 74 -4.92 11.99 8.71
N GLN A 75 -6.09 11.65 8.19
CA GLN A 75 -6.33 10.32 7.61
C GLN A 75 -5.59 10.17 6.29
N LYS A 76 -4.87 9.07 6.14
CA LYS A 76 -4.23 8.68 4.90
C LYS A 76 -4.71 7.30 4.49
N TRP A 77 -4.94 7.14 3.21
CA TRP A 77 -5.31 5.88 2.61
C TRP A 77 -4.25 5.41 1.62
N GLY A 78 -4.00 4.12 1.60
CA GLY A 78 -3.19 3.46 0.59
C GLY A 78 -3.95 2.28 0.02
N ALA A 79 -3.98 2.17 -1.31
CA ALA A 79 -4.65 1.08 -2.01
C ALA A 79 -3.64 0.22 -2.76
N SER A 80 -3.84 -1.10 -2.75
CA SER A 80 -3.11 -2.02 -3.63
C SER A 80 -3.47 -1.80 -5.10
N ARG A 81 -2.76 -2.46 -5.99
CA ARG A 81 -3.24 -2.68 -7.36
C ARG A 81 -4.50 -3.55 -7.33
N VAL A 82 -5.20 -3.60 -8.46
CA VAL A 82 -6.27 -4.57 -8.67
C VAL A 82 -5.67 -5.96 -8.86
N HIS A 83 -6.15 -6.94 -8.13
CA HIS A 83 -5.72 -8.33 -8.24
C HIS A 83 -6.90 -9.26 -8.52
N LYS A 84 -6.62 -10.43 -9.09
CA LYS A 84 -7.60 -11.52 -9.12
C LYS A 84 -7.94 -11.95 -7.70
N SER A 85 -9.19 -12.29 -7.44
CA SER A 85 -9.67 -12.67 -6.11
C SER A 85 -9.10 -14.03 -5.67
N ARG A 86 -7.88 -14.00 -5.12
CA ARG A 86 -7.15 -15.17 -4.60
C ARG A 86 -6.45 -14.82 -3.30
N VAL A 87 -6.58 -15.66 -2.29
CA VAL A 87 -5.91 -15.48 -0.98
C VAL A 87 -4.40 -15.31 -1.13
N ASN A 88 -3.77 -16.04 -2.03
CA ASN A 88 -2.31 -15.97 -2.27
C ASN A 88 -1.83 -14.60 -2.78
N SER A 89 -2.73 -13.72 -3.27
CA SER A 89 -2.39 -12.35 -3.67
C SER A 89 -2.29 -11.38 -2.48
N LEU A 90 -2.89 -11.72 -1.34
CA LEU A 90 -3.02 -10.82 -0.19
C LEU A 90 -1.69 -10.35 0.42
N PRO A 91 -0.64 -11.18 0.57
CA PRO A 91 0.65 -10.69 1.06
C PRO A 91 1.25 -9.59 0.18
N GLN A 92 1.17 -9.74 -1.14
CA GLN A 92 1.63 -8.73 -2.09
C GLN A 92 0.75 -7.47 -2.02
N MET A 93 -0.56 -7.63 -2.00
CA MET A 93 -1.51 -6.52 -1.89
C MET A 93 -1.29 -5.71 -0.61
N LEU A 94 -0.97 -6.37 0.51
CA LEU A 94 -0.64 -5.71 1.76
C LEU A 94 0.61 -4.83 1.63
N GLN A 95 1.66 -5.34 0.97
CA GLN A 95 2.87 -4.56 0.70
C GLN A 95 2.58 -3.36 -0.23
N GLU A 96 1.82 -3.59 -1.31
CA GLU A 96 1.42 -2.54 -2.24
C GLU A 96 0.63 -1.42 -1.54
N ALA A 97 -0.41 -1.78 -0.80
CA ALA A 97 -1.22 -0.81 -0.08
C ALA A 97 -0.41 -0.05 0.99
N TRP A 98 0.53 -0.73 1.64
CA TRP A 98 1.43 -0.13 2.61
C TRP A 98 2.39 0.89 1.97
N TYR A 99 2.99 0.58 0.81
CA TYR A 99 3.82 1.55 0.07
C TYR A 99 2.99 2.77 -0.35
N ALA A 100 1.80 2.56 -0.91
CA ALA A 100 0.92 3.64 -1.30
C ALA A 100 0.52 4.53 -0.12
N LEU A 101 0.25 3.93 1.05
CA LEU A 101 -0.15 4.64 2.26
C LEU A 101 0.95 5.57 2.77
N TRP A 102 2.16 5.07 3.00
CA TRP A 102 3.21 5.89 3.62
C TRP A 102 3.91 6.81 2.63
N ALA A 103 4.03 6.45 1.36
CA ALA A 103 4.62 7.31 0.34
C ALA A 103 3.61 8.28 -0.28
N GLY A 104 2.31 8.08 -0.07
CA GLY A 104 1.27 9.01 -0.51
C GLY A 104 1.13 9.07 -2.02
N PHE A 105 1.16 7.93 -2.71
CA PHE A 105 0.90 7.83 -4.14
C PHE A 105 -0.22 6.83 -4.45
N SER A 106 -0.72 6.87 -5.67
CA SER A 106 -1.64 5.87 -6.21
C SER A 106 -0.97 5.08 -7.33
N TYR A 107 -1.19 3.76 -7.35
CA TYR A 107 -0.74 2.96 -8.48
C TYR A 107 -1.45 3.38 -9.76
N SER A 108 -0.76 3.29 -10.89
CA SER A 108 -1.36 3.50 -12.22
C SER A 108 -2.52 2.53 -12.48
N GLY A 109 -3.50 2.98 -13.26
CA GLY A 109 -4.53 2.10 -13.80
C GLY A 109 -3.99 1.10 -14.83
N SER A 110 -2.87 1.40 -15.46
CA SER A 110 -2.14 0.44 -16.31
C SER A 110 -1.47 -0.61 -15.45
N GLU A 111 -1.80 -1.89 -15.67
CA GLU A 111 -1.23 -3.02 -14.95
C GLU A 111 0.30 -3.00 -15.01
N LYS A 112 0.87 -2.77 -16.20
CA LYS A 112 2.32 -2.76 -16.42
C LYS A 112 3.01 -1.62 -15.67
N VAL A 113 2.47 -0.42 -15.70
CA VAL A 113 3.04 0.73 -14.98
C VAL A 113 2.91 0.55 -13.48
N GLY A 114 1.78 0.02 -13.00
CA GLY A 114 1.57 -0.30 -11.59
C GLY A 114 2.55 -1.38 -11.08
N GLU A 115 2.86 -2.39 -11.90
CA GLU A 115 3.89 -3.40 -11.61
C GLU A 115 5.28 -2.75 -11.47
N ILE A 116 5.63 -1.84 -12.36
CA ILE A 116 6.89 -1.09 -12.30
C ILE A 116 6.97 -0.22 -11.04
N GLN A 117 5.89 0.50 -10.69
CA GLN A 117 5.84 1.27 -9.44
C GLN A 117 6.10 0.39 -8.22
N PHE A 118 5.47 -0.78 -8.14
CA PHE A 118 5.70 -1.73 -7.05
C PHE A 118 7.14 -2.24 -7.02
N TYR A 119 7.71 -2.59 -8.18
CA TYR A 119 9.12 -3.00 -8.30
C TYR A 119 10.06 -1.90 -7.78
N LEU A 120 9.85 -0.64 -8.17
CA LEU A 120 10.67 0.49 -7.73
C LEU A 120 10.56 0.72 -6.21
N CYS A 121 9.36 0.56 -5.63
CA CYS A 121 9.18 0.63 -4.18
C CYS A 121 9.92 -0.50 -3.45
N LYS A 122 9.82 -1.72 -3.95
CA LYS A 122 10.45 -2.90 -3.33
C LYS A 122 11.98 -2.81 -3.33
N ASN A 123 12.56 -2.22 -4.38
CA ASN A 123 14.01 -2.10 -4.57
C ASN A 123 14.52 -0.66 -4.30
N MET A 124 13.80 0.13 -3.51
CA MET A 124 14.14 1.55 -3.27
C MET A 124 15.50 1.76 -2.59
N ASN A 125 16.02 0.75 -1.88
CA ASN A 125 17.32 0.80 -1.19
C ASN A 125 18.49 0.42 -2.12
N GLU A 126 18.21 -0.11 -3.30
CA GLU A 126 19.22 -0.51 -4.27
C GLU A 126 19.66 0.68 -5.13
N GLU A 127 20.79 0.53 -5.79
CA GLU A 127 21.23 1.52 -6.78
C GLU A 127 20.25 1.57 -7.94
N PHE A 128 19.73 2.77 -8.22
CA PHE A 128 18.76 2.95 -9.30
C PHE A 128 19.48 3.20 -10.63
N SER A 129 19.19 2.37 -11.63
CA SER A 129 19.57 2.57 -13.01
C SER A 129 18.34 2.55 -13.92
N LEU A 130 18.08 3.67 -14.57
CA LEU A 130 16.97 3.80 -15.55
C LEU A 130 17.08 2.74 -16.65
N LYS A 131 18.30 2.59 -17.19
CA LYS A 131 18.60 1.59 -18.23
C LYS A 131 18.26 0.17 -17.78
N SER A 132 18.75 -0.25 -16.61
CA SER A 132 18.50 -1.59 -16.08
C SER A 132 17.02 -1.88 -15.84
N VAL A 133 16.25 -0.89 -15.38
CA VAL A 133 14.81 -1.05 -15.19
C VAL A 133 14.08 -1.14 -16.54
N ALA A 134 14.44 -0.30 -17.52
CA ALA A 134 13.85 -0.36 -18.85
C ALA A 134 14.12 -1.72 -19.53
N GLU A 135 15.37 -2.20 -19.49
CA GLU A 135 15.77 -3.50 -20.02
C GLU A 135 15.03 -4.67 -19.35
N LYS A 136 14.88 -4.64 -18.03
CA LYS A 136 14.12 -5.65 -17.28
C LYS A 136 12.68 -5.81 -17.78
N TYR A 137 12.05 -4.72 -18.22
CA TYR A 137 10.68 -4.72 -18.74
C TYR A 137 10.62 -4.75 -20.27
N HIS A 138 11.75 -4.97 -20.95
CA HIS A 138 11.89 -5.05 -22.41
C HIS A 138 11.45 -3.77 -23.13
N PHE A 139 11.79 -2.61 -22.55
CA PHE A 139 11.53 -1.29 -23.14
C PHE A 139 12.83 -0.57 -23.49
N SER A 140 12.77 0.28 -24.53
CA SER A 140 13.80 1.32 -24.70
C SER A 140 13.62 2.40 -23.63
N GLU A 141 14.72 3.02 -23.17
CA GLU A 141 14.65 4.08 -22.14
C GLU A 141 13.69 5.23 -22.50
N PRO A 142 13.70 5.78 -23.76
CA PRO A 142 12.76 6.86 -24.11
C PRO A 142 11.29 6.43 -24.04
N TYR A 143 10.97 5.24 -24.50
CA TYR A 143 9.61 4.68 -24.42
C TYR A 143 9.20 4.46 -22.98
N PHE A 144 10.08 3.86 -22.16
CA PHE A 144 9.85 3.64 -20.74
C PHE A 144 9.54 4.94 -19.98
N CYS A 145 10.35 5.99 -20.19
CA CYS A 145 10.12 7.30 -19.58
C CYS A 145 8.75 7.89 -19.96
N THR A 146 8.39 7.80 -21.24
CA THR A 146 7.11 8.30 -21.74
C THR A 146 5.93 7.52 -21.17
N LEU A 147 6.01 6.20 -21.19
CA LEU A 147 4.99 5.29 -20.66
C LEU A 147 4.74 5.53 -19.17
N PHE A 148 5.83 5.60 -18.39
CA PHE A 148 5.75 5.82 -16.95
C PHE A 148 5.16 7.18 -16.60
N LYS A 149 5.64 8.24 -17.25
CA LYS A 149 5.12 9.61 -17.06
C LYS A 149 3.65 9.71 -17.44
N LYS A 150 3.23 9.09 -18.54
CA LYS A 150 1.81 9.04 -18.95
C LYS A 150 0.94 8.30 -17.91
N GLY A 151 1.44 7.21 -17.34
CA GLY A 151 0.68 6.39 -16.40
C GLY A 151 0.65 6.92 -14.96
N THR A 152 1.64 7.71 -14.54
CA THR A 152 1.80 8.18 -13.15
C THR A 152 1.73 9.70 -12.97
N GLY A 153 1.84 10.45 -14.05
CA GLY A 153 1.94 11.93 -14.02
C GLY A 153 3.34 12.45 -13.68
N MET A 154 4.32 11.59 -13.34
CA MET A 154 5.67 12.02 -12.95
C MET A 154 6.76 11.19 -13.65
N SER A 155 8.00 11.74 -13.71
CA SER A 155 9.12 10.99 -14.26
C SER A 155 9.53 9.85 -13.34
N VAL A 156 10.16 8.80 -13.90
CA VAL A 156 10.68 7.65 -13.14
C VAL A 156 11.63 8.09 -12.02
N ILE A 157 12.56 8.98 -12.35
CA ILE A 157 13.56 9.51 -11.40
C ILE A 157 12.86 10.22 -10.24
N HIS A 158 11.89 11.09 -10.58
CA HIS A 158 11.12 11.82 -9.56
C HIS A 158 10.33 10.86 -8.66
N PHE A 159 9.71 9.83 -9.22
CA PHE A 159 9.01 8.80 -8.43
C PHE A 159 9.96 8.08 -7.47
N VAL A 160 11.13 7.63 -7.93
CA VAL A 160 12.13 6.96 -7.08
C VAL A 160 12.60 7.88 -5.95
N GLN A 161 12.90 9.15 -6.25
CA GLN A 161 13.28 10.13 -5.24
C GLN A 161 12.16 10.38 -4.23
N HIS A 162 10.93 10.53 -4.69
CA HIS A 162 9.74 10.69 -3.86
C HIS A 162 9.60 9.52 -2.87
N VAL A 163 9.64 8.29 -3.35
CA VAL A 163 9.55 7.09 -2.51
C VAL A 163 10.68 7.04 -1.47
N ARG A 164 11.91 7.33 -1.86
CA ARG A 164 13.09 7.33 -0.96
C ARG A 164 12.96 8.37 0.15
N VAL A 165 12.54 9.59 -0.17
CA VAL A 165 12.35 10.67 0.82
C VAL A 165 11.27 10.29 1.83
N HIS A 166 10.13 9.78 1.37
CA HIS A 166 9.06 9.33 2.24
C HIS A 166 9.48 8.15 3.12
N TYR A 167 10.25 7.19 2.58
CA TYR A 167 10.79 6.08 3.36
C TYR A 167 11.76 6.54 4.44
N GLY A 168 12.66 7.44 4.12
CA GLY A 168 13.55 8.06 5.12
C GLY A 168 12.77 8.75 6.24
N THR A 169 11.75 9.52 5.89
CA THR A 169 10.85 10.17 6.86
C THR A 169 10.13 9.14 7.74
N TYR A 170 9.63 8.05 7.14
CA TYR A 170 9.01 6.94 7.87
C TYR A 170 9.97 6.31 8.88
N LEU A 171 11.22 6.03 8.48
CA LEU A 171 12.25 5.46 9.36
C LEU A 171 12.57 6.37 10.54
N ILE A 172 12.76 7.68 10.32
CA ILE A 172 13.04 8.66 11.36
C ILE A 172 11.90 8.68 12.39
N ARG A 173 10.64 8.83 11.93
CA ARG A 173 9.48 8.86 12.82
C ARG A 173 9.31 7.59 13.65
N ASN A 174 9.61 6.44 13.08
CA ASN A 174 9.52 5.15 13.80
C ASN A 174 10.68 4.94 14.76
N SER A 175 11.87 5.46 14.46
CA SER A 175 13.02 5.45 15.38
C SER A 175 12.76 6.31 16.62
N GLU A 176 12.21 7.52 16.43
CA GLU A 176 11.82 8.38 17.55
C GLU A 176 10.72 7.75 18.43
N LYS A 177 9.74 7.08 17.85
CA LYS A 177 8.70 6.36 18.60
C LYS A 177 9.28 5.22 19.44
N LYS A 178 10.25 4.48 18.91
CA LYS A 178 10.94 3.41 19.64
C LYS A 178 11.76 3.97 20.82
N LEU A 179 12.46 5.07 20.61
CA LEU A 179 13.23 5.76 21.66
C LEU A 179 12.33 6.30 22.78
N LYS A 180 11.22 6.95 22.43
CA LYS A 180 10.25 7.44 23.42
C LYS A 180 9.62 6.29 24.23
N LYS A 181 9.31 5.16 23.58
CA LYS A 181 8.78 3.98 24.26
C LYS A 181 9.81 3.32 25.18
N SER A 182 11.09 3.31 24.80
CA SER A 182 12.19 2.82 25.63
C SER A 182 12.36 3.69 26.88
N ARG A 183 12.48 5.01 26.71
CA ARG A 183 12.58 5.97 27.82
C ARG A 183 11.42 5.81 28.81
N LYS A 184 10.17 5.75 28.33
CA LYS A 184 9.01 5.56 29.20
C LYS A 184 9.00 4.25 29.97
N ARG A 185 9.65 3.19 29.46
CA ARG A 185 9.83 1.92 30.17
C ARG A 185 10.92 2.02 31.24
N GLU A 186 11.97 2.80 31.00
CA GLU A 186 13.03 3.05 31.96
C GLU A 186 12.54 3.93 33.11
N ASP A 187 11.80 5.00 32.81
CA ASP A 187 11.18 5.87 33.82
C ASP A 187 10.21 5.10 34.73
N LEU A 188 9.44 4.16 34.19
CA LEU A 188 8.55 3.29 34.98
C LEU A 188 9.30 2.28 35.87
N ARG A 189 10.54 1.93 35.53
CA ARG A 189 11.39 1.07 36.38
C ARG A 189 12.06 1.84 37.53
N ILE A 190 12.37 3.10 37.33
CA ILE A 190 12.98 3.96 38.33
C ILE A 190 11.98 4.39 39.41
N THR A 191 10.69 4.51 39.08
CA THR A 191 9.61 4.85 40.03
C THR A 191 9.09 3.66 40.82
N ALA A 192 9.57 2.43 40.56
CA ALA A 192 9.16 1.21 41.26
C ALA A 192 10.22 0.70 42.28
N ILE A 193 11.21 1.52 42.65
CA ILE A 193 12.18 1.34 43.74
C ILE A 193 11.87 2.36 44.83
#